data_32277114d2a4f4babde2fc9ea42af536
#
_entry.id   32277114d2a4f4babde2fc9ea42af536
#
_cell.length_a   1.000
_cell.length_b   1.000
_cell.length_c   1.000
_cell.angle_alpha   90.00
_cell.angle_beta   90.00
_cell.angle_gamma   90.00
#
_symmetry.space_group_name_H-M   'P 1'
#
loop_
_entity.id
_entity.type
_entity.pdbx_description
1 polymer ?
#
loop_
_entity_poly.entity_id
_entity_poly.type
_entity_poly.pdbx_seq_one_letter_code
_entity_poly.pdbx_strand_id
1 'polypeptide(L)' 'METTVSIPGMHCNSCVEMIKEVSTEFPAIQKIDVDLKTKIAVLEHTDEFSLGEWTQEIESLGDEYKVTNQ' A
#
# COMPACT_ATOMS: atom_id res chain seq x y z
N MET A 1 6.35 -2.61 -13.56
CA MET A 1 5.23 -1.62 -13.51
C MET A 1 5.17 -0.98 -12.14
N GLU A 2 4.67 0.22 -12.08
CA GLU A 2 4.66 0.99 -10.84
C GLU A 2 3.29 1.62 -10.62
N THR A 3 2.79 1.54 -9.40
CA THR A 3 1.52 2.15 -9.02
C THR A 3 1.75 3.02 -7.80
N THR A 4 1.24 4.24 -7.85
CA THR A 4 1.34 5.20 -6.75
C THR A 4 -0.03 5.44 -6.17
N VAL A 5 -0.15 5.30 -4.85
CA VAL A 5 -1.41 5.51 -4.14
C VAL A 5 -1.17 6.41 -2.94
N SER A 6 -2.24 7.02 -2.45
CA SER A 6 -2.20 7.86 -1.27
C SER A 6 -3.00 7.19 -0.15
N ILE A 7 -2.45 7.24 1.07
CA ILE A 7 -3.13 6.70 2.25
C ILE A 7 -3.15 7.83 3.29
N PRO A 8 -4.08 8.78 3.15
CA PRO A 8 -4.04 10.00 3.97
C PRO A 8 -4.22 9.77 5.47
N GLY A 9 -4.83 8.65 5.87
CA GLY A 9 -4.99 8.34 7.28
C GLY A 9 -3.76 7.75 7.95
N MET A 10 -2.74 7.42 7.17
CA MET A 10 -1.50 6.85 7.69
C MET A 10 -0.74 7.92 8.49
N HIS A 11 -0.43 7.63 9.75
CA HIS A 11 0.18 8.66 10.60
C HIS A 11 1.26 8.16 11.57
N CYS A 12 1.63 6.89 11.49
CA CYS A 12 2.67 6.34 12.37
C CYS A 12 3.47 5.26 11.67
N ASN A 13 4.63 4.95 12.24
CA ASN A 13 5.50 3.93 11.67
C ASN A 13 4.86 2.55 11.67
N SER A 14 4.02 2.26 12.65
CA SER A 14 3.30 0.99 12.69
C SER A 14 2.42 0.80 11.47
N CYS A 15 1.78 1.88 11.02
CA CYS A 15 0.96 1.83 9.82
C CYS A 15 1.81 1.48 8.59
N VAL A 16 2.98 2.10 8.48
CA VAL A 16 3.91 1.81 7.39
C VAL A 16 4.31 0.33 7.39
N GLU A 17 4.65 -0.19 8.55
CA GLU A 17 5.08 -1.57 8.68
C GLU A 17 3.96 -2.55 8.35
N MET A 18 2.75 -2.26 8.79
CA MET A 18 1.59 -3.10 8.46
C MET A 18 1.35 -3.16 6.96
N ILE A 19 1.43 -2.03 6.30
CA ILE A 19 1.24 -1.97 4.85
C ILE A 19 2.32 -2.78 4.14
N LYS A 20 3.56 -2.65 4.57
CA LYS A 20 4.66 -3.41 3.99
C LYS A 20 4.48 -4.91 4.21
N GLU A 21 4.06 -5.29 5.40
CA GLU A 21 3.84 -6.69 5.73
C GLU A 21 2.77 -7.32 4.87
N VAL A 22 1.65 -6.65 4.73
CA VAL A 22 0.56 -7.13 3.86
C VAL A 22 1.05 -7.26 2.43
N SER A 23 1.82 -6.27 1.98
CA SER A 23 2.34 -6.25 0.61
C SER A 23 3.27 -7.42 0.31
N THR A 24 4.02 -7.88 1.30
CA THR A 24 4.93 -9.03 1.09
C THR A 24 4.18 -10.32 0.81
N GLU A 25 2.88 -10.39 1.11
CA GLU A 25 2.06 -11.55 0.83
C GLU A 25 1.59 -11.59 -0.61
N PHE A 26 1.84 -10.54 -1.35
CA PHE A 26 1.45 -10.45 -2.77
C PHE A 26 2.68 -10.75 -3.64
N PRO A 27 2.75 -11.93 -4.25
CA PRO A 27 3.94 -12.28 -5.04
C PRO A 27 4.16 -11.38 -6.24
N ALA A 28 3.12 -10.72 -6.73
CA ALA A 28 3.25 -9.79 -7.84
C ALA A 28 3.94 -8.49 -7.45
N ILE A 29 3.98 -8.15 -6.15
CA ILE A 29 4.66 -6.96 -5.68
C ILE A 29 6.15 -7.26 -5.51
N GLN A 30 6.99 -6.54 -6.23
CA GLN A 30 8.43 -6.72 -6.19
C GLN A 30 9.08 -5.80 -5.18
N LYS A 31 8.51 -4.61 -4.99
CA LYS A 31 9.05 -3.63 -4.07
C LYS A 31 7.95 -2.68 -3.64
N ILE A 32 8.04 -2.20 -2.41
CA ILE A 32 7.11 -1.20 -1.92
C ILE A 32 7.89 -0.13 -1.15
N ASP A 33 7.61 1.12 -1.47
CA ASP A 33 8.13 2.27 -0.74
C ASP A 33 6.95 3.03 -0.18
N VAL A 34 7.00 3.32 1.11
CA VAL A 34 5.95 4.07 1.79
C VAL A 34 6.58 5.27 2.46
N ASP A 35 6.04 6.45 2.15
CA ASP A 35 6.51 7.71 2.73
C ASP A 35 5.46 8.22 3.71
N LEU A 36 5.80 8.21 4.99
CA LEU A 36 4.89 8.65 6.03
C LEU A 36 4.63 10.17 5.96
N LYS A 37 5.60 10.90 5.47
CA LYS A 37 5.51 12.36 5.41
C LYS A 37 4.51 12.83 4.36
N THR A 38 4.56 12.22 3.17
CA THR A 38 3.64 12.56 2.09
C THR A 38 2.42 11.65 2.07
N LYS A 39 2.46 10.57 2.85
CA LYS A 39 1.40 9.57 2.94
C LYS A 39 1.15 8.88 1.60
N ILE A 40 2.22 8.68 0.86
CA ILE A 40 2.20 8.06 -0.46
C ILE A 40 2.91 6.72 -0.42
N ALA A 41 2.31 5.73 -1.05
CA ALA A 41 2.92 4.41 -1.23
C ALA A 41 3.15 4.18 -2.72
N VAL A 42 4.36 3.75 -3.06
CA VAL A 42 4.74 3.41 -4.43
C VAL A 42 5.04 1.92 -4.47
N LEU A 43 4.33 1.20 -5.33
CA LEU A 43 4.49 -0.23 -5.48
C LEU A 43 5.07 -0.56 -6.84
N GLU A 44 6.17 -1.33 -6.84
CA GLU A 44 6.71 -1.90 -8.07
C GLU A 44 6.21 -3.33 -8.15
N HIS A 45 5.57 -3.67 -9.26
CA HIS A 45 4.90 -4.96 -9.39
C HIS A 45 4.89 -5.45 -10.83
N THR A 46 4.52 -6.70 -11.00
CA THR A 46 4.33 -7.29 -12.31
C THR A 46 2.95 -6.90 -12.84
N ASP A 47 2.67 -7.24 -14.09
CA ASP A 47 1.36 -6.98 -14.69
C ASP A 47 0.26 -7.91 -14.18
N GLU A 48 0.63 -8.89 -13.36
CA GLU A 48 -0.35 -9.77 -12.72
C GLU A 48 -0.93 -9.18 -11.43
N PHE A 49 -0.39 -8.06 -10.99
CA PHE A 49 -0.84 -7.41 -9.75
C PHE A 49 -2.26 -6.89 -9.87
N SER A 50 -3.05 -7.10 -8.83
CA SER A 50 -4.40 -6.57 -8.74
C SER A 50 -4.46 -5.50 -7.66
N LEU A 51 -4.58 -4.24 -8.09
CA LEU A 51 -4.66 -3.12 -7.16
C LEU A 51 -5.90 -3.21 -6.28
N GLY A 52 -7.01 -3.68 -6.85
CA GLY A 52 -8.25 -3.83 -6.09
C GLY A 52 -8.12 -4.79 -4.93
N GLU A 53 -7.47 -5.93 -5.15
CA GLU A 53 -7.27 -6.91 -4.08
C GLU A 53 -6.35 -6.36 -2.99
N TRP A 54 -5.27 -5.73 -3.39
CA TRP A 54 -4.33 -5.12 -2.45
C TRP A 54 -5.02 -4.03 -1.62
N THR A 55 -5.81 -3.20 -2.29
CA THR A 55 -6.55 -2.12 -1.63
C THR A 55 -7.51 -2.68 -0.58
N GLN A 56 -8.23 -3.75 -0.92
CA GLN A 56 -9.15 -4.39 0.03
C GLN A 56 -8.41 -4.91 1.26
N GLU A 57 -7.27 -5.54 1.05
CA GLU A 57 -6.49 -6.06 2.17
C GLU A 57 -5.98 -4.93 3.07
N ILE A 58 -5.51 -3.86 2.46
CA ILE A 58 -5.02 -2.71 3.22
C ILE A 58 -6.17 -2.06 4.00
N GLU A 59 -7.30 -1.85 3.35
CA GLU A 59 -8.44 -1.20 4.01
C GLU A 59 -9.06 -2.06 5.11
N SER A 60 -8.87 -3.37 5.04
CA SER A 60 -9.35 -4.27 6.08
C SER A 60 -8.60 -4.11 7.41
N LEU A 61 -7.45 -3.44 7.39
CA LEU A 61 -6.67 -3.17 8.59
C LEU A 61 -7.29 -2.09 9.47
N GLY A 62 -8.15 -1.25 8.91
CA GLY A 62 -8.82 -0.20 9.65
C GLY A 62 -9.17 0.98 8.77
N ASP A 63 -9.99 1.90 9.31
CA ASP A 63 -10.45 3.07 8.56
C ASP A 63 -9.32 4.01 8.15
N GLU A 64 -8.25 4.02 8.94
CA GLU A 64 -7.09 4.87 8.65
C GLU A 64 -6.27 4.38 7.47
N TYR A 65 -6.57 3.18 6.98
CA TYR A 65 -5.85 2.59 5.85
C TYR A 65 -6.57 2.74 4.52
N LYS A 66 -7.49 3.69 4.44
CA LYS A 66 -8.17 3.95 3.16
C LYS A 66 -7.19 4.40 2.11
N VAL A 67 -7.28 3.77 0.95
CA VAL A 67 -6.37 4.00 -0.16
C VAL A 67 -7.05 4.87 -1.21
N THR A 68 -6.36 5.90 -1.65
CA THR A 68 -6.84 6.79 -2.69
C THR A 68 -5.85 6.76 -3.86
N ASN A 69 -6.36 6.64 -5.07
CA ASN A 69 -5.49 6.67 -6.25
C ASN A 69 -4.95 8.08 -6.47
N GLN A 70 -3.69 8.13 -6.86
CA GLN A 70 -3.04 9.37 -7.23
C GLN A 70 -3.38 9.76 -8.66
#